data_3d3976730a3fca013857a2a16a7d64e4
#
_entry.id   3d3976730a3fca013857a2a16a7d64e4
#
_cell.length_a   1.000
_cell.length_b   1.000
_cell.length_c   1.000
_cell.angle_alpha   90.00
_cell.angle_beta   90.00
_cell.angle_gamma   90.00
#
_symmetry.space_group_name_H-M   'P 1'
#
loop_
_entity.id
_entity.type
_entity.pdbx_description
1 polymer ?
#
loop_
_entity_poly.entity_id
_entity_poly.type
_entity_poly.pdbx_seq_one_letter_code
_entity_poly.pdbx_strand_id
1 'polypeptide(L)'
;MTTVAKVWTESFADMSHGKTRYWEAGNGYPTILLHGAGWTSGCENWALAMGPLSQQFRVIAIDCLNWGTGDIFNQEMSFAYLVDHVREFMDVMGIDKANFVGHSMGGWIVTLLSYESPDRVNKVVNVAGGGTATRPLASMVDFKMPTPDSIREQVARRFPEGSVDLEEMAAAFIKKTTLEGHAEAFGKVMKHMT
;
A
#
# COMPACT_ATOMS: atom_id res chain seq x y z
N MET A 1 6.39 4.36 26.13
CA MET A 1 6.71 4.94 24.80
C MET A 1 5.65 5.98 24.50
N THR A 2 5.97 7.07 23.82
CA THR A 2 4.98 8.09 23.44
C THR A 2 4.32 7.65 22.15
N THR A 3 2.99 7.66 22.09
CA THR A 3 2.22 7.41 20.86
C THR A 3 2.70 8.37 19.76
N VAL A 4 2.97 7.85 18.57
CA VAL A 4 3.38 8.69 17.44
C VAL A 4 2.20 9.59 17.06
N ALA A 5 2.44 10.90 17.05
CA ALA A 5 1.41 11.84 16.63
C ALA A 5 1.04 11.61 15.15
N LYS A 6 -0.23 11.59 14.85
CA LYS A 6 -0.74 11.54 13.47
C LYS A 6 -0.38 12.84 12.75
N VAL A 7 0.54 12.76 11.81
CA VAL A 7 1.05 13.92 11.04
C VAL A 7 0.56 13.95 9.60
N TRP A 8 -0.20 12.94 9.20
CA TRP A 8 -0.70 12.79 7.83
C TRP A 8 -2.18 13.14 7.72
N THR A 9 -2.56 13.55 6.53
CA THR A 9 -3.96 13.64 6.10
C THR A 9 -4.31 12.40 5.28
N GLU A 10 -5.52 11.90 5.43
CA GLU A 10 -6.11 10.88 4.57
C GLU A 10 -6.92 11.56 3.47
N SER A 11 -6.73 11.11 2.23
CA SER A 11 -7.41 11.63 1.06
C SER A 11 -7.65 10.53 0.02
N PHE A 12 -8.41 10.88 -1.03
CA PHE A 12 -8.70 9.98 -2.14
C PHE A 12 -8.36 10.66 -3.46
N ALA A 13 -7.63 9.96 -4.32
CA ALA A 13 -7.36 10.37 -5.69
C ALA A 13 -8.41 9.76 -6.63
N ASP A 14 -8.92 10.55 -7.57
CA ASP A 14 -9.87 10.08 -8.59
C ASP A 14 -9.08 9.43 -9.74
N MET A 15 -9.11 8.10 -9.78
CA MET A 15 -8.42 7.25 -10.76
C MET A 15 -9.40 6.74 -11.81
N SER A 16 -8.92 6.15 -12.89
CA SER A 16 -9.76 5.58 -13.96
C SER A 16 -10.72 4.48 -13.49
N HIS A 17 -10.33 3.73 -12.44
CA HIS A 17 -11.15 2.68 -11.84
C HIS A 17 -12.06 3.17 -10.69
N GLY A 18 -11.95 4.45 -10.29
CA GLY A 18 -12.61 5.03 -9.12
C GLY A 18 -11.61 5.64 -8.15
N LYS A 19 -11.88 5.60 -6.86
CA LYS A 19 -11.10 6.30 -5.82
C LYS A 19 -10.01 5.42 -5.21
N THR A 20 -8.78 5.93 -5.22
CA THR A 20 -7.64 5.34 -4.48
C THR A 20 -7.36 6.14 -3.23
N ARG A 21 -7.38 5.48 -2.07
CA ARG A 21 -7.03 6.09 -0.78
C ARG A 21 -5.51 6.27 -0.67
N TYR A 22 -5.11 7.40 -0.10
CA TYR A 22 -3.71 7.67 0.24
C TYR A 22 -3.57 8.52 1.50
N TRP A 23 -2.42 8.45 2.13
CA TRP A 23 -1.98 9.33 3.21
C TRP A 23 -0.87 10.24 2.70
N GLU A 24 -0.89 11.50 3.13
CA GLU A 24 0.12 12.48 2.74
C GLU A 24 0.60 13.30 3.92
N ALA A 25 1.91 13.56 3.99
CA ALA A 25 2.55 14.41 4.99
C ALA A 25 3.80 15.09 4.42
N GLY A 26 4.10 16.29 4.94
CA GLY A 26 5.28 17.06 4.51
C GLY A 26 5.12 17.74 3.16
N ASN A 27 6.16 18.45 2.71
CA ASN A 27 6.11 19.30 1.52
C ASN A 27 7.41 19.31 0.69
N GLY A 28 8.34 18.38 0.95
CA GLY A 28 9.60 18.28 0.21
C GLY A 28 9.47 17.53 -1.12
N TYR A 29 10.56 16.91 -1.56
CA TYR A 29 10.57 16.11 -2.78
C TYR A 29 9.64 14.89 -2.66
N PRO A 30 8.79 14.60 -3.68
CA PRO A 30 7.80 13.52 -3.58
C PRO A 30 8.46 12.16 -3.36
N THR A 31 7.96 11.45 -2.35
CA THR A 31 8.43 10.12 -1.96
C THR A 31 7.20 9.23 -1.74
N ILE A 32 7.00 8.28 -2.64
CA ILE A 32 5.83 7.38 -2.66
C ILE A 32 6.19 6.08 -1.94
N LEU A 33 5.32 5.65 -1.03
CA LEU A 33 5.47 4.46 -0.21
C LEU A 33 4.45 3.40 -0.63
N LEU A 34 4.93 2.21 -1.02
CA LEU A 34 4.13 1.09 -1.49
C LEU A 34 4.21 -0.10 -0.52
N HIS A 35 3.06 -0.55 -0.04
CA HIS A 35 2.92 -1.62 0.95
C HIS A 35 3.06 -3.04 0.36
N GLY A 36 3.08 -4.06 1.22
CA GLY A 36 3.10 -5.48 0.83
C GLY A 36 1.71 -6.05 0.49
N ALA A 37 1.65 -7.36 0.25
CA ALA A 37 0.49 -8.04 -0.30
C ALA A 37 -0.55 -8.56 0.72
N GLY A 38 -0.39 -8.37 2.02
CA GLY A 38 -1.35 -8.90 3.01
C GLY A 38 -2.73 -8.24 2.94
N TRP A 39 -3.79 -8.91 3.41
CA TRP A 39 -5.11 -8.29 3.58
C TRP A 39 -5.05 -7.05 4.47
N THR A 40 -4.25 -7.13 5.54
CA THR A 40 -3.97 -6.03 6.48
C THR A 40 -2.78 -5.17 6.02
N SER A 41 -2.60 -4.99 4.72
CA SER A 41 -1.62 -4.07 4.15
C SER A 41 -2.32 -2.87 3.52
N GLY A 42 -1.71 -1.70 3.65
CA GLY A 42 -2.23 -0.42 3.19
C GLY A 42 -1.34 0.72 3.69
N CYS A 43 -1.86 1.93 3.65
CA CYS A 43 -1.20 3.14 4.17
C CYS A 43 -0.72 2.95 5.61
N GLU A 44 -1.46 2.19 6.43
CA GLU A 44 -1.17 1.90 7.84
C GLU A 44 0.21 1.28 8.06
N ASN A 45 0.73 0.56 7.08
CA ASN A 45 2.08 -0.02 7.17
C ASN A 45 3.17 1.03 7.38
N TRP A 46 2.89 2.26 7.00
CA TRP A 46 3.84 3.36 6.98
C TRP A 46 3.66 4.36 8.13
N ALA A 47 2.68 4.13 9.04
CA ALA A 47 2.32 5.06 10.12
C ALA A 47 3.54 5.55 10.93
N LEU A 48 4.48 4.65 11.28
CA LEU A 48 5.67 5.02 12.04
C LEU A 48 6.73 5.76 11.20
N ALA A 49 6.69 5.60 9.87
CA ALA A 49 7.63 6.23 8.97
C ALA A 49 7.17 7.61 8.49
N MET A 50 5.85 7.88 8.49
CA MET A 50 5.28 9.14 7.98
C MET A 50 5.89 10.36 8.68
N GLY A 51 5.94 10.38 10.01
CA GLY A 51 6.45 11.52 10.78
C GLY A 51 7.94 11.82 10.50
N PRO A 52 8.85 10.87 10.70
CA PRO A 52 10.28 11.09 10.42
C PRO A 52 10.55 11.50 8.98
N LEU A 53 9.92 10.85 7.99
CA LEU A 53 10.15 11.14 6.58
C LEU A 53 9.57 12.49 6.15
N SER A 54 8.42 12.90 6.70
CA SER A 54 7.76 14.17 6.35
C SER A 54 8.55 15.42 6.73
N GLN A 55 9.57 15.28 7.57
CA GLN A 55 10.47 16.39 7.91
C GLN A 55 11.35 16.84 6.73
N GLN A 56 11.54 15.97 5.73
CA GLN A 56 12.42 16.24 4.58
C GLN A 56 11.73 16.02 3.22
N PHE A 57 10.63 15.26 3.19
CA PHE A 57 9.97 14.83 1.97
C PHE A 57 8.46 15.15 2.01
N ARG A 58 7.87 15.30 0.83
CA ARG A 58 6.43 15.11 0.62
C ARG A 58 6.18 13.62 0.55
N VAL A 59 5.76 13.02 1.66
CA VAL A 59 5.59 11.57 1.80
C VAL A 59 4.16 11.19 1.45
N ILE A 60 4.00 10.24 0.55
CA ILE A 60 2.69 9.79 0.08
C ILE A 60 2.64 8.26 0.18
N ALA A 61 1.89 7.74 1.14
CA ALA A 61 1.60 6.31 1.23
C ALA A 61 0.29 6.03 0.49
N ILE A 62 0.30 5.12 -0.50
CA ILE A 62 -0.90 4.79 -1.27
C ILE A 62 -1.37 3.37 -0.97
N ASP A 63 -2.68 3.17 -0.98
CA ASP A 63 -3.24 1.83 -1.09
C ASP A 63 -3.09 1.36 -2.55
N CYS A 64 -2.42 0.23 -2.76
CA CYS A 64 -2.34 -0.36 -4.09
C CYS A 64 -3.73 -0.78 -4.58
N LEU A 65 -3.89 -0.92 -5.89
CA LEU A 65 -5.13 -1.33 -6.55
C LEU A 65 -5.72 -2.59 -5.89
N ASN A 66 -6.97 -2.51 -5.47
CA ASN A 66 -7.71 -3.53 -4.70
C ASN A 66 -7.25 -3.71 -3.23
N TRP A 67 -6.45 -2.79 -2.70
CA TRP A 67 -6.19 -2.67 -1.26
C TRP A 67 -6.93 -1.47 -0.65
N GLY A 68 -6.94 -1.40 0.68
CA GLY A 68 -7.58 -0.29 1.42
C GLY A 68 -9.09 -0.24 1.30
N THR A 69 -9.64 0.95 1.38
CA THR A 69 -11.08 1.25 1.40
C THR A 69 -11.54 2.12 0.24
N GLY A 70 -10.71 2.28 -0.78
CA GLY A 70 -11.07 2.93 -2.04
C GLY A 70 -11.95 2.04 -2.91
N ASP A 71 -12.20 2.47 -4.14
CA ASP A 71 -12.94 1.68 -5.11
C ASP A 71 -12.09 0.50 -5.62
N ILE A 72 -12.76 -0.53 -6.09
CA ILE A 72 -12.11 -1.76 -6.57
C ILE A 72 -12.15 -1.87 -8.09
N PHE A 73 -11.12 -2.50 -8.64
CA PHE A 73 -11.06 -2.94 -10.02
C PHE A 73 -11.37 -4.43 -10.08
N ASN A 74 -12.63 -4.77 -10.38
CA ASN A 74 -13.13 -6.16 -10.36
C ASN A 74 -13.07 -6.80 -11.75
N GLN A 75 -11.91 -6.70 -12.43
CA GLN A 75 -11.64 -7.34 -13.73
C GLN A 75 -10.54 -8.38 -13.57
N GLU A 76 -10.26 -9.12 -14.64
CA GLU A 76 -9.05 -9.95 -14.70
C GLU A 76 -7.81 -9.06 -14.54
N MET A 77 -6.90 -9.47 -13.68
CA MET A 77 -5.73 -8.70 -13.30
C MET A 77 -4.46 -9.33 -13.86
N SER A 78 -3.46 -8.51 -14.12
CA SER A 78 -2.06 -8.91 -14.19
C SER A 78 -1.24 -8.06 -13.23
N PHE A 79 -0.03 -8.46 -12.92
CA PHE A 79 0.84 -7.65 -12.05
C PHE A 79 1.16 -6.27 -12.67
N ALA A 80 1.12 -6.16 -14.01
CA ALA A 80 1.30 -4.89 -14.72
C ALA A 80 0.25 -3.82 -14.30
N TYR A 81 -0.99 -4.22 -14.00
CA TYR A 81 -1.99 -3.26 -13.51
C TYR A 81 -1.60 -2.58 -12.20
N LEU A 82 -0.82 -3.24 -11.33
CA LEU A 82 -0.31 -2.62 -10.11
C LEU A 82 0.75 -1.57 -10.41
N VAL A 83 1.55 -1.78 -11.44
CA VAL A 83 2.55 -0.80 -11.90
C VAL A 83 1.86 0.39 -12.59
N ASP A 84 0.88 0.10 -13.46
CA ASP A 84 0.08 1.13 -14.14
C ASP A 84 -0.70 1.99 -13.16
N HIS A 85 -1.26 1.40 -12.10
CA HIS A 85 -1.94 2.13 -11.03
C HIS A 85 -1.02 3.16 -10.37
N VAL A 86 0.26 2.83 -10.13
CA VAL A 86 1.22 3.78 -9.56
C VAL A 86 1.54 4.90 -10.55
N ARG A 87 1.68 4.60 -11.85
CA ARG A 87 1.89 5.62 -12.90
C ARG A 87 0.70 6.58 -12.99
N GLU A 88 -0.51 6.03 -13.06
CA GLU A 88 -1.74 6.82 -13.11
C GLU A 88 -1.89 7.70 -11.85
N PHE A 89 -1.59 7.14 -10.66
CA PHE A 89 -1.60 7.93 -9.43
C PHE A 89 -0.64 9.13 -9.50
N MET A 90 0.57 8.92 -10.01
CA MET A 90 1.51 10.03 -10.21
C MET A 90 0.95 11.09 -11.15
N ASP A 91 0.31 10.68 -12.25
CA ASP A 91 -0.26 11.60 -13.23
C ASP A 91 -1.41 12.42 -12.63
N VAL A 92 -2.31 11.76 -11.90
CA VAL A 92 -3.43 12.42 -11.19
C VAL A 92 -2.92 13.41 -10.13
N MET A 93 -1.82 13.08 -9.45
CA MET A 93 -1.22 13.93 -8.41
C MET A 93 -0.26 15.00 -8.97
N GLY A 94 -0.08 15.07 -10.29
CA GLY A 94 0.85 16.00 -10.94
C GLY A 94 2.31 15.77 -10.55
N ILE A 95 2.70 14.51 -10.36
CA ILE A 95 4.05 14.10 -9.95
C ILE A 95 4.79 13.54 -11.17
N ASP A 96 5.68 14.33 -11.76
CA ASP A 96 6.47 13.88 -12.90
C ASP A 96 7.51 12.83 -12.51
N LYS A 97 8.17 13.02 -11.36
CA LYS A 97 9.24 12.15 -10.88
C LYS A 97 9.27 12.07 -9.37
N ALA A 98 9.43 10.86 -8.80
CA ALA A 98 9.43 10.64 -7.36
C ALA A 98 10.55 9.72 -6.88
N ASN A 99 10.84 9.76 -5.57
CA ASN A 99 11.48 8.64 -4.87
C ASN A 99 10.42 7.58 -4.57
N PHE A 100 10.85 6.33 -4.46
CA PHE A 100 9.99 5.22 -4.10
C PHE A 100 10.57 4.39 -2.96
N VAL A 101 9.72 4.00 -2.03
CA VAL A 101 10.03 2.99 -1.02
C VAL A 101 8.97 1.89 -1.15
N GLY A 102 9.38 0.67 -1.49
CA GLY A 102 8.48 -0.45 -1.65
C GLY A 102 8.81 -1.60 -0.71
N HIS A 103 7.82 -2.11 0.01
CA HIS A 103 7.95 -3.28 0.87
C HIS A 103 7.31 -4.50 0.23
N SER A 104 8.01 -5.65 0.20
CA SER A 104 7.49 -6.93 -0.31
C SER A 104 6.90 -6.78 -1.74
N MET A 105 5.59 -6.92 -1.96
CA MET A 105 4.92 -6.64 -3.22
C MET A 105 5.22 -5.23 -3.75
N GLY A 106 5.17 -4.21 -2.87
CA GLY A 106 5.54 -2.84 -3.23
C GLY A 106 6.98 -2.73 -3.74
N GLY A 107 7.91 -3.51 -3.17
CA GLY A 107 9.28 -3.62 -3.66
C GLY A 107 9.37 -4.19 -5.07
N TRP A 108 8.53 -5.18 -5.39
CA TRP A 108 8.42 -5.71 -6.75
C TRP A 108 7.84 -4.67 -7.73
N ILE A 109 6.77 -3.98 -7.33
CA ILE A 109 6.17 -2.92 -8.14
C ILE A 109 7.20 -1.83 -8.49
N VAL A 110 7.94 -1.30 -7.48
CA VAL A 110 8.91 -0.23 -7.75
C VAL A 110 10.10 -0.70 -8.59
N THR A 111 10.47 -1.98 -8.50
CA THR A 111 11.52 -2.56 -9.36
C THR A 111 11.08 -2.58 -10.82
N LEU A 112 9.85 -3.03 -11.10
CA LEU A 112 9.27 -3.03 -12.45
C LEU A 112 9.08 -1.60 -12.97
N LEU A 113 8.53 -0.71 -12.14
CA LEU A 113 8.36 0.70 -12.49
C LEU A 113 9.70 1.35 -12.87
N SER A 114 10.78 1.02 -12.15
CA SER A 114 12.12 1.54 -12.44
C SER A 114 12.67 1.05 -13.78
N TYR A 115 12.30 -0.15 -14.19
CA TYR A 115 12.67 -0.72 -15.48
C TYR A 115 11.82 -0.15 -16.63
N GLU A 116 10.51 -0.06 -16.43
CA GLU A 116 9.55 0.32 -17.47
C GLU A 116 9.44 1.85 -17.66
N SER A 117 9.68 2.63 -16.61
CA SER A 117 9.55 4.09 -16.59
C SER A 117 10.68 4.76 -15.79
N PRO A 118 11.95 4.60 -16.20
CA PRO A 118 13.10 5.10 -15.45
C PRO A 118 13.13 6.64 -15.34
N ASP A 119 12.49 7.34 -16.25
CA ASP A 119 12.29 8.78 -16.24
C ASP A 119 11.40 9.25 -15.08
N ARG A 120 10.47 8.42 -14.62
CA ARG A 120 9.55 8.70 -13.51
C ARG A 120 10.18 8.40 -12.13
N VAL A 121 11.33 7.72 -12.08
CA VAL A 121 11.94 7.23 -10.84
C VAL A 121 13.24 7.97 -10.55
N ASN A 122 13.32 8.66 -9.41
CA ASN A 122 14.54 9.32 -8.94
C ASN A 122 15.43 8.37 -8.13
N LYS A 123 14.89 7.80 -7.06
CA LYS A 123 15.57 6.84 -6.18
C LYS A 123 14.61 5.74 -5.75
N VAL A 124 15.15 4.55 -5.49
CA VAL A 124 14.39 3.41 -4.99
C VAL A 124 15.01 2.87 -3.71
N VAL A 125 14.15 2.60 -2.74
CA VAL A 125 14.46 1.76 -1.58
C VAL A 125 13.55 0.53 -1.67
N ASN A 126 14.16 -0.63 -1.89
CA ASN A 126 13.46 -1.91 -1.94
C ASN A 126 13.64 -2.62 -0.59
N VAL A 127 12.55 -2.78 0.15
CA VAL A 127 12.53 -3.42 1.47
C VAL A 127 11.95 -4.83 1.33
N ALA A 128 12.82 -5.85 1.39
CA ALA A 128 12.42 -7.26 1.27
C ALA A 128 11.48 -7.51 0.06
N GLY A 129 11.82 -6.92 -1.10
CA GLY A 129 10.97 -6.91 -2.29
C GLY A 129 10.70 -8.31 -2.83
N GLY A 130 9.47 -8.53 -3.27
CA GLY A 130 9.02 -9.72 -3.97
C GLY A 130 9.57 -9.79 -5.40
N GLY A 131 9.09 -10.79 -6.16
CA GLY A 131 9.44 -10.98 -7.58
C GLY A 131 10.77 -11.69 -7.82
N THR A 132 11.55 -11.96 -6.78
CA THR A 132 12.82 -12.73 -6.85
C THR A 132 12.70 -14.12 -6.24
N ALA A 133 11.56 -14.45 -5.61
CA ALA A 133 11.32 -15.75 -5.04
C ALA A 133 11.03 -16.80 -6.13
N THR A 134 11.61 -17.99 -5.98
CA THR A 134 11.39 -19.11 -6.90
C THR A 134 10.16 -19.95 -6.59
N ARG A 135 9.48 -19.65 -5.49
CA ARG A 135 8.26 -20.35 -5.04
C ARG A 135 7.26 -19.35 -4.47
N PRO A 136 5.95 -19.51 -4.73
CA PRO A 136 4.92 -18.70 -4.14
C PRO A 136 4.87 -18.89 -2.62
N LEU A 137 4.47 -17.86 -1.87
CA LEU A 137 4.20 -17.99 -0.45
C LEU A 137 2.88 -18.75 -0.26
N ALA A 138 2.87 -19.76 0.59
CA ALA A 138 1.68 -20.58 0.84
C ALA A 138 0.44 -19.76 1.25
N SER A 139 0.64 -18.64 1.96
CA SER A 139 -0.42 -17.71 2.35
C SER A 139 -1.06 -16.94 1.20
N MET A 140 -0.46 -16.97 0.01
CA MET A 140 -1.01 -16.36 -1.21
C MET A 140 -1.89 -17.32 -2.00
N VAL A 141 -1.66 -18.64 -1.85
CA VAL A 141 -2.36 -19.67 -2.62
C VAL A 141 -3.77 -19.93 -2.11
N ASP A 142 -3.99 -19.82 -0.79
CA ASP A 142 -5.26 -20.18 -0.13
C ASP A 142 -5.75 -19.01 0.76
N PHE A 143 -6.14 -17.92 0.10
CA PHE A 143 -6.64 -16.74 0.81
C PHE A 143 -7.97 -17.03 1.50
N LYS A 144 -7.99 -16.80 2.82
CA LYS A 144 -9.20 -16.79 3.64
C LYS A 144 -9.36 -15.41 4.26
N MET A 145 -10.55 -14.83 4.11
CA MET A 145 -10.83 -13.52 4.69
C MET A 145 -10.68 -13.56 6.22
N PRO A 146 -9.83 -12.70 6.81
CA PRO A 146 -9.62 -12.71 8.25
C PRO A 146 -10.84 -12.16 9.00
N THR A 147 -11.03 -12.62 10.23
CA THR A 147 -12.02 -12.05 11.16
C THR A 147 -11.52 -10.72 11.73
N PRO A 148 -12.42 -9.84 12.24
CA PRO A 148 -12.01 -8.60 12.91
C PRO A 148 -10.98 -8.83 14.03
N ASP A 149 -11.13 -9.90 14.82
CA ASP A 149 -10.18 -10.19 15.91
C ASP A 149 -8.82 -10.65 15.37
N SER A 150 -8.79 -11.47 14.31
CA SER A 150 -7.54 -11.81 13.63
C SER A 150 -6.86 -10.60 13.00
N ILE A 151 -7.63 -9.62 12.50
CA ILE A 151 -7.08 -8.35 12.00
C ILE A 151 -6.42 -7.57 13.14
N ARG A 152 -7.08 -7.41 14.29
CA ARG A 152 -6.51 -6.74 15.48
C ARG A 152 -5.21 -7.39 15.93
N GLU A 153 -5.18 -8.72 16.01
CA GLU A 153 -3.96 -9.46 16.35
C GLU A 153 -2.81 -9.22 15.35
N GLN A 154 -3.11 -9.22 14.05
CA GLN A 154 -2.12 -8.97 13.00
C GLN A 154 -1.56 -7.53 13.09
N VAL A 155 -2.43 -6.56 13.35
CA VAL A 155 -2.03 -5.15 13.55
C VAL A 155 -1.19 -5.01 14.82
N ALA A 156 -1.62 -5.60 15.94
CA ALA A 156 -0.87 -5.55 17.20
C ALA A 156 0.54 -6.15 17.11
N ARG A 157 0.73 -7.19 16.31
CA ARG A 157 2.08 -7.77 16.07
C ARG A 157 2.99 -6.88 15.24
N ARG A 158 2.43 -5.93 14.50
CA ARG A 158 3.18 -5.06 13.58
C ARG A 158 3.74 -3.83 14.29
N PHE A 159 3.03 -3.33 15.28
CA PHE A 159 3.39 -2.08 15.96
C PHE A 159 3.90 -2.34 17.38
N PRO A 160 4.97 -1.67 17.81
CA PRO A 160 5.39 -1.70 19.21
C PRO A 160 4.26 -1.18 20.13
N GLU A 161 4.14 -1.77 21.31
CA GLU A 161 3.13 -1.38 22.30
C GLU A 161 3.15 0.14 22.57
N GLY A 162 1.97 0.78 22.50
CA GLY A 162 1.81 2.21 22.74
C GLY A 162 2.37 3.14 21.66
N SER A 163 2.86 2.60 20.52
CA SER A 163 3.41 3.42 19.44
C SER A 163 2.35 4.05 18.54
N VAL A 164 1.19 3.41 18.40
CA VAL A 164 0.03 3.87 17.62
C VAL A 164 -1.27 3.50 18.33
N ASP A 165 -2.40 4.09 17.91
CA ASP A 165 -3.73 3.58 18.25
C ASP A 165 -4.03 2.35 17.39
N LEU A 166 -4.03 1.16 18.00
CA LEU A 166 -4.22 -0.11 17.31
C LEU A 166 -5.62 -0.25 16.72
N GLU A 167 -6.66 0.30 17.36
CA GLU A 167 -8.02 0.28 16.82
C GLU A 167 -8.14 1.19 15.60
N GLU A 168 -7.52 2.39 15.63
CA GLU A 168 -7.44 3.25 14.45
C GLU A 168 -6.73 2.55 13.29
N MET A 169 -5.60 1.89 13.56
CA MET A 169 -4.84 1.16 12.53
C MET A 169 -5.60 -0.07 11.98
N ALA A 170 -6.43 -0.72 12.79
CA ALA A 170 -7.22 -1.87 12.36
C ALA A 170 -8.51 -1.47 11.62
N ALA A 171 -9.04 -0.28 11.89
CA ALA A 171 -10.37 0.15 11.44
C ALA A 171 -10.58 0.04 9.92
N ALA A 172 -9.61 0.48 9.11
CA ALA A 172 -9.68 0.41 7.65
C ALA A 172 -9.74 -1.04 7.15
N PHE A 173 -8.95 -1.94 7.72
CA PHE A 173 -8.92 -3.35 7.35
C PHE A 173 -10.18 -4.09 7.78
N ILE A 174 -10.74 -3.75 8.95
CA ILE A 174 -12.02 -4.29 9.42
C ILE A 174 -13.15 -3.78 8.51
N LYS A 175 -13.21 -2.48 8.22
CA LYS A 175 -14.18 -1.91 7.30
C LYS A 175 -14.15 -2.59 5.95
N LYS A 176 -12.96 -2.85 5.41
CA LYS A 176 -12.78 -3.55 4.12
C LYS A 176 -13.46 -4.92 4.08
N THR A 177 -13.56 -5.66 5.21
CA THR A 177 -14.24 -6.96 5.24
C THR A 177 -15.74 -6.87 4.96
N THR A 178 -16.35 -5.69 5.13
CA THR A 178 -17.77 -5.44 4.92
C THR A 178 -18.10 -4.79 3.58
N LEU A 179 -17.10 -4.39 2.81
CA LEU A 179 -17.28 -3.74 1.52
C LEU A 179 -17.52 -4.81 0.43
N GLU A 180 -18.60 -4.61 -0.32
CA GLU A 180 -18.99 -5.54 -1.39
C GLU A 180 -17.88 -5.67 -2.44
N GLY A 181 -17.61 -6.89 -2.89
CA GLY A 181 -16.64 -7.20 -3.93
C GLY A 181 -15.17 -7.14 -3.53
N HIS A 182 -14.81 -6.51 -2.40
CA HIS A 182 -13.40 -6.33 -2.00
C HIS A 182 -12.65 -7.65 -1.78
N ALA A 183 -13.29 -8.65 -1.18
CA ALA A 183 -12.67 -9.96 -0.98
C ALA A 183 -12.41 -10.67 -2.30
N GLU A 184 -13.35 -10.59 -3.25
CA GLU A 184 -13.21 -11.18 -4.58
C GLU A 184 -12.10 -10.48 -5.38
N ALA A 185 -12.12 -9.15 -5.44
CA ALA A 185 -11.11 -8.36 -6.16
C ALA A 185 -9.70 -8.61 -5.59
N PHE A 186 -9.57 -8.64 -4.27
CA PHE A 186 -8.31 -9.01 -3.62
C PHE A 186 -7.86 -10.43 -3.98
N GLY A 187 -8.78 -11.41 -3.97
CA GLY A 187 -8.49 -12.79 -4.35
C GLY A 187 -8.02 -12.92 -5.81
N LYS A 188 -8.56 -12.12 -6.73
CA LYS A 188 -8.09 -12.06 -8.13
C LYS A 188 -6.65 -11.60 -8.21
N VAL A 189 -6.27 -10.54 -7.49
CA VAL A 189 -4.87 -10.07 -7.45
C VAL A 189 -3.95 -11.15 -6.91
N MET A 190 -4.33 -11.81 -5.80
CA MET A 190 -3.49 -12.82 -5.16
C MET A 190 -3.18 -14.01 -6.06
N LYS A 191 -4.10 -14.43 -6.93
CA LYS A 191 -3.87 -15.49 -7.92
C LYS A 191 -2.74 -15.17 -8.91
N HIS A 192 -2.51 -13.90 -9.22
CA HIS A 192 -1.48 -13.48 -10.17
C HIS A 192 -0.10 -13.24 -9.52
N MET A 193 -0.02 -13.38 -8.19
CA MET A 193 1.25 -13.30 -7.46
C MET A 193 1.81 -14.68 -7.11
N THR A 194 1.13 -15.75 -7.48
CA THR A 194 1.55 -17.15 -7.35
C THR A 194 1.95 -17.71 -8.69
#